data_a55ab5cdc43187b9716103df73b91dc4
#
_entry.id   a55ab5cdc43187b9716103df73b91dc4
#
_cell.length_a   1.000
_cell.length_b   1.000
_cell.length_c   1.000
_cell.angle_alpha   90.00
_cell.angle_beta   90.00
_cell.angle_gamma   90.00
#
_symmetry.space_group_name_H-M   'P 1'
#
loop_
_entity.id
_entity.type
_entity.pdbx_description
1 polymer ?
#
loop_
_entity_poly.entity_id
_entity_poly.type
_entity_poly.pdbx_seq_one_letter_code
_entity_poly.pdbx_strand_id
1 'polypeptide(L)'
;LLVAVLFTLPLLIISAHAIERPEEVEKKVGIFTQLGVKVDLSRKFTDSTGETKSLREFAPEGKPIVIAPVYYRCPRLCGLLLDGTYSLLNELSLKLSHDYTVLVVGFNPVETPADARKVMDKFNSRLQGEATSDRSGVKYLVGSEDNIAALMSEIGFQYIKDGDDFAHSAALMILTPSGEISQYFTGIDFPAWDVRLSLIEASRGAVGTAIDHLLLYCFRFDPLQGRYTWAVVGLLRVGGVLTLLGLAAVIFFFGRKRRSDGETAA
;
A
#
# COMPACT_ATOMS: atom_id res chain seq x y z
N LEU A 1 -6.03 -17.40 -64.82
CA LEU A 1 -5.81 -15.96 -64.54
C LEU A 1 -6.41 -15.60 -63.20
N LEU A 2 -5.60 -15.77 -62.10
CA LEU A 2 -5.99 -15.43 -60.73
C LEU A 2 -5.70 -13.96 -60.48
N VAL A 3 -6.71 -13.16 -60.25
CA VAL A 3 -6.57 -11.77 -59.80
C VAL A 3 -6.46 -11.79 -58.29
N ALA A 4 -5.25 -11.50 -57.80
CA ALA A 4 -5.00 -11.27 -56.38
C ALA A 4 -5.44 -9.84 -56.03
N VAL A 5 -6.56 -9.69 -55.32
CA VAL A 5 -6.98 -8.42 -54.71
C VAL A 5 -6.26 -8.29 -53.39
N LEU A 6 -5.23 -7.47 -53.36
CA LEU A 6 -4.56 -7.02 -52.12
C LEU A 6 -5.47 -5.99 -51.44
N PHE A 7 -6.10 -6.43 -50.34
CA PHE A 7 -6.79 -5.54 -49.42
C PHE A 7 -5.74 -4.86 -48.53
N THR A 8 -5.33 -3.66 -48.90
CA THR A 8 -4.56 -2.78 -48.01
C THR A 8 -5.50 -2.14 -47.02
N LEU A 9 -5.61 -2.74 -45.84
CA LEU A 9 -6.27 -2.15 -44.69
C LEU A 9 -5.35 -1.09 -44.09
N PRO A 10 -5.70 0.22 -44.06
CA PRO A 10 -4.89 1.20 -43.34
C PRO A 10 -5.01 0.93 -41.85
N LEU A 11 -3.92 0.50 -41.25
CA LEU A 11 -3.76 0.41 -39.79
C LEU A 11 -3.83 1.83 -39.24
N LEU A 12 -5.00 2.24 -38.81
CA LEU A 12 -5.17 3.45 -38.00
C LEU A 12 -4.44 3.19 -36.66
N ILE A 13 -3.19 3.61 -36.59
CA ILE A 13 -2.44 3.71 -35.32
C ILE A 13 -3.09 4.86 -34.56
N ILE A 14 -4.08 4.54 -33.72
CA ILE A 14 -4.55 5.45 -32.68
C ILE A 14 -3.40 5.56 -31.69
N SER A 15 -2.59 6.61 -31.84
CA SER A 15 -1.63 6.99 -30.80
C SER A 15 -2.43 7.36 -29.58
N ALA A 16 -2.58 6.42 -28.65
CA ALA A 16 -2.99 6.71 -27.30
C ALA A 16 -1.89 7.60 -26.71
N HIS A 17 -2.12 8.91 -26.71
CA HIS A 17 -1.34 9.83 -25.90
C HIS A 17 -1.62 9.45 -24.46
N ALA A 18 -0.79 8.59 -23.90
CA ALA A 18 -0.65 8.50 -22.46
C ALA A 18 -0.27 9.91 -22.00
N ILE A 19 -1.08 10.50 -21.15
CA ILE A 19 -0.73 11.76 -20.48
C ILE A 19 0.51 11.42 -19.65
N GLU A 20 1.69 11.67 -20.23
CA GLU A 20 2.95 11.57 -19.51
C GLU A 20 2.87 12.57 -18.35
N ARG A 21 2.74 12.05 -17.14
CA ARG A 21 2.97 12.88 -15.96
C ARG A 21 4.41 13.37 -16.04
N PRO A 22 4.65 14.68 -15.83
CA PRO A 22 6.01 15.18 -15.82
C PRO A 22 6.85 14.34 -14.85
N GLU A 23 7.99 13.85 -15.28
CA GLU A 23 8.90 12.97 -14.52
C GLU A 23 9.30 13.56 -13.14
N GLU A 24 9.26 14.89 -13.02
CA GLU A 24 9.45 15.59 -11.76
C GLU A 24 8.31 15.40 -10.73
N VAL A 25 7.07 15.20 -11.17
CA VAL A 25 5.93 14.97 -10.28
C VAL A 25 6.01 13.55 -9.71
N GLU A 26 6.36 12.58 -10.54
CA GLU A 26 6.48 11.17 -10.14
C GLU A 26 7.58 10.96 -9.08
N LYS A 27 8.64 11.77 -9.12
CA LYS A 27 9.73 11.72 -8.11
C LYS A 27 9.38 12.37 -6.77
N LYS A 28 8.33 13.20 -6.72
CA LYS A 28 7.95 13.99 -5.54
C LYS A 28 6.64 13.55 -4.89
N VAL A 29 5.97 12.55 -5.46
CA VAL A 29 4.68 12.05 -4.99
C VAL A 29 4.77 10.55 -4.79
N GLY A 30 4.44 10.05 -3.60
CA GLY A 30 4.49 8.61 -3.35
C GLY A 30 4.44 8.25 -1.88
N ILE A 31 4.53 6.95 -1.64
CA ILE A 31 4.70 6.38 -0.31
C ILE A 31 6.13 5.86 -0.21
N PHE A 32 6.92 6.49 0.61
CA PHE A 32 8.29 6.09 0.91
C PHE A 32 8.29 5.29 2.20
N THR A 33 8.32 3.97 2.09
CA THR A 33 8.20 3.07 3.24
C THR A 33 9.35 3.29 4.23
N GLN A 34 8.99 3.58 5.48
CA GLN A 34 9.90 3.88 6.59
C GLN A 34 9.59 2.96 7.79
N LEU A 35 9.62 1.64 7.57
CA LEU A 35 9.33 0.65 8.61
C LEU A 35 10.26 0.86 9.82
N GLY A 36 9.68 0.80 11.03
CA GLY A 36 10.40 1.00 12.28
C GLY A 36 10.69 2.46 12.64
N VAL A 37 10.43 3.41 11.76
CA VAL A 37 10.51 4.84 12.13
C VAL A 37 9.43 5.14 13.14
N LYS A 38 9.81 5.88 14.19
CA LYS A 38 8.94 6.27 15.28
C LYS A 38 8.28 7.60 14.96
N VAL A 39 6.97 7.58 14.87
CA VAL A 39 6.13 8.77 14.72
C VAL A 39 6.00 9.48 16.09
N ASP A 40 6.13 10.81 16.08
CA ASP A 40 5.91 11.61 17.28
C ASP A 40 4.41 11.75 17.57
N LEU A 41 3.89 10.86 18.40
CA LEU A 41 2.49 10.85 18.80
C LEU A 41 2.12 11.97 19.79
N SER A 42 3.06 12.81 20.24
CA SER A 42 2.78 13.98 21.09
C SER A 42 2.23 15.18 20.29
N ARG A 43 2.34 15.14 18.96
CA ARG A 43 1.83 16.21 18.08
C ARG A 43 0.34 16.42 18.25
N LYS A 44 -0.05 17.68 18.32
CA LYS A 44 -1.44 18.07 18.55
C LYS A 44 -2.19 18.24 17.24
N PHE A 45 -3.37 17.63 17.20
CA PHE A 45 -4.35 17.77 16.15
C PHE A 45 -5.70 18.13 16.75
N THR A 46 -6.59 18.67 15.92
CA THR A 46 -7.95 19.02 16.34
C THR A 46 -8.93 18.07 15.64
N ASP A 47 -9.84 17.48 16.39
CA ASP A 47 -10.82 16.57 15.81
C ASP A 47 -12.02 17.30 15.21
N SER A 48 -12.92 16.54 14.60
CA SER A 48 -14.17 17.04 14.00
C SER A 48 -15.13 17.71 14.99
N THR A 49 -14.92 17.54 16.31
CA THR A 49 -15.71 18.22 17.35
C THR A 49 -15.09 19.56 17.78
N GLY A 50 -13.86 19.83 17.36
CA GLY A 50 -13.08 20.99 17.75
C GLY A 50 -12.18 20.76 18.98
N GLU A 51 -12.09 19.52 19.47
CA GLU A 51 -11.21 19.18 20.58
C GLU A 51 -9.78 18.98 20.09
N THR A 52 -8.82 19.65 20.73
CA THR A 52 -7.40 19.56 20.39
C THR A 52 -6.67 18.68 21.40
N LYS A 53 -6.10 17.58 20.90
CA LYS A 53 -5.34 16.59 21.67
C LYS A 53 -4.09 16.14 20.92
N SER A 54 -3.20 15.42 21.60
CA SER A 54 -2.13 14.69 20.93
C SER A 54 -2.66 13.48 20.18
N LEU A 55 -1.93 13.01 19.15
CA LEU A 55 -2.28 11.77 18.43
C LEU A 55 -2.42 10.59 19.41
N ARG A 56 -1.59 10.57 20.47
CA ARG A 56 -1.64 9.56 21.53
C ARG A 56 -2.97 9.56 22.27
N GLU A 57 -3.51 10.73 22.58
CA GLU A 57 -4.76 10.84 23.34
C GLU A 57 -6.00 10.50 22.50
N PHE A 58 -5.89 10.50 21.16
CA PHE A 58 -6.96 10.04 20.28
C PHE A 58 -7.04 8.52 20.14
N ALA A 59 -6.01 7.78 20.55
CA ALA A 59 -5.96 6.32 20.45
C ALA A 59 -5.97 5.69 21.86
N PRO A 60 -6.61 4.53 22.04
CA PRO A 60 -6.54 3.78 23.29
C PRO A 60 -5.11 3.40 23.63
N GLU A 61 -4.77 3.42 24.93
CA GLU A 61 -3.45 3.03 25.38
C GLU A 61 -3.13 1.57 25.04
N GLY A 62 -1.93 1.32 24.58
CA GLY A 62 -1.46 -0.03 24.26
C GLY A 62 -2.07 -0.65 23.01
N LYS A 63 -2.75 0.12 22.14
CA LYS A 63 -3.36 -0.38 20.91
C LYS A 63 -2.67 0.16 19.66
N PRO A 64 -2.66 -0.63 18.55
CA PRO A 64 -2.16 -0.16 17.28
C PRO A 64 -3.06 0.95 16.70
N ILE A 65 -2.45 1.79 15.89
CA ILE A 65 -3.09 2.94 15.25
C ILE A 65 -3.02 2.76 13.74
N VAL A 66 -4.13 2.94 13.06
CA VAL A 66 -4.16 3.05 11.60
C VAL A 66 -4.22 4.53 11.22
N ILE A 67 -3.27 5.01 10.41
CA ILE A 67 -3.29 6.38 9.88
C ILE A 67 -3.75 6.32 8.43
N ALA A 68 -4.77 7.13 8.10
CA ALA A 68 -5.26 7.35 6.75
C ALA A 68 -5.09 8.83 6.37
N PRO A 69 -4.02 9.20 5.63
CA PRO A 69 -3.86 10.55 5.13
C PRO A 69 -4.91 10.86 4.07
N VAL A 70 -5.64 11.96 4.25
CA VAL A 70 -6.69 12.39 3.32
C VAL A 70 -6.63 13.89 3.08
N TYR A 71 -7.37 14.32 2.08
CA TYR A 71 -7.71 15.71 1.85
C TYR A 71 -9.25 15.78 1.80
N TYR A 72 -9.87 16.39 2.82
CA TYR A 72 -11.32 16.32 3.03
C TYR A 72 -12.14 16.94 1.90
N ARG A 73 -11.59 17.96 1.25
CA ARG A 73 -12.23 18.62 0.09
C ARG A 73 -11.91 17.96 -1.24
N CYS A 74 -11.20 16.83 -1.24
CA CYS A 74 -10.82 16.11 -2.45
C CYS A 74 -12.04 15.62 -3.23
N PRO A 75 -12.16 15.97 -4.53
CA PRO A 75 -13.29 15.52 -5.33
C PRO A 75 -13.15 14.08 -5.86
N ARG A 76 -12.01 13.40 -5.62
CA ARG A 76 -11.67 12.14 -6.30
C ARG A 76 -11.15 11.04 -5.37
N LEU A 77 -9.82 10.92 -5.22
CA LEU A 77 -9.14 9.76 -4.65
C LEU A 77 -9.41 9.54 -3.15
N CYS A 78 -9.51 10.61 -2.37
CA CYS A 78 -9.71 10.48 -0.92
C CYS A 78 -11.08 9.85 -0.58
N GLY A 79 -12.10 10.09 -1.42
CA GLY A 79 -13.39 9.41 -1.30
C GLY A 79 -13.25 7.90 -1.50
N LEU A 80 -12.47 7.46 -2.50
CA LEU A 80 -12.21 6.05 -2.77
C LEU A 80 -11.36 5.40 -1.66
N LEU A 81 -10.33 6.09 -1.15
CA LEU A 81 -9.55 5.62 -0.01
C LEU A 81 -10.45 5.37 1.22
N LEU A 82 -11.33 6.32 1.54
CA LEU A 82 -12.26 6.16 2.64
C LEU A 82 -13.29 5.06 2.38
N ASP A 83 -13.81 4.94 1.15
CA ASP A 83 -14.71 3.84 0.77
C ASP A 83 -14.06 2.48 1.01
N GLY A 84 -12.82 2.28 0.55
CA GLY A 84 -12.05 1.06 0.80
C GLY A 84 -11.74 0.84 2.28
N THR A 85 -11.39 1.91 3.01
CA THR A 85 -11.16 1.84 4.45
C THR A 85 -12.42 1.37 5.19
N TYR A 86 -13.59 1.92 4.87
CA TYR A 86 -14.84 1.52 5.52
C TYR A 86 -15.32 0.12 5.12
N SER A 87 -15.07 -0.31 3.89
CA SER A 87 -15.27 -1.71 3.50
C SER A 87 -14.41 -2.65 4.33
N LEU A 88 -13.12 -2.33 4.46
CA LEU A 88 -12.19 -3.05 5.32
C LEU A 88 -12.70 -3.13 6.77
N LEU A 89 -13.10 -1.98 7.36
CA LEU A 89 -13.55 -1.94 8.76
C LEU A 89 -14.78 -2.83 9.00
N ASN A 90 -15.67 -2.94 8.02
CA ASN A 90 -16.84 -3.81 8.10
C ASN A 90 -16.51 -5.31 7.97
N GLU A 91 -15.40 -5.65 7.34
CA GLU A 91 -14.92 -7.03 7.16
C GLU A 91 -14.01 -7.50 8.29
N LEU A 92 -13.37 -6.57 9.02
CA LEU A 92 -12.48 -6.90 10.12
C LEU A 92 -13.25 -7.51 11.28
N SER A 93 -12.74 -8.63 11.80
CA SER A 93 -13.25 -9.26 13.03
C SER A 93 -12.73 -8.61 14.32
N LEU A 94 -11.76 -7.68 14.21
CA LEU A 94 -11.25 -6.89 15.33
C LEU A 94 -12.20 -5.75 15.65
N LYS A 95 -12.37 -5.44 16.94
CA LYS A 95 -13.30 -4.42 17.39
C LYS A 95 -12.67 -3.04 17.34
N LEU A 96 -13.26 -2.18 16.50
CA LEU A 96 -12.91 -0.77 16.41
C LEU A 96 -13.02 -0.10 17.80
N SER A 97 -12.14 0.83 18.12
CA SER A 97 -12.01 1.49 19.42
C SER A 97 -11.47 0.60 20.56
N HIS A 98 -11.67 -0.71 20.51
CA HIS A 98 -11.19 -1.64 21.52
C HIS A 98 -9.84 -2.27 21.15
N ASP A 99 -9.71 -2.78 19.94
CA ASP A 99 -8.51 -3.49 19.48
C ASP A 99 -7.55 -2.57 18.70
N TYR A 100 -8.06 -1.54 18.06
CA TYR A 100 -7.32 -0.57 17.26
C TYR A 100 -8.12 0.74 17.09
N THR A 101 -7.45 1.78 16.61
CA THR A 101 -8.07 3.08 16.27
C THR A 101 -7.64 3.50 14.88
N VAL A 102 -8.53 4.20 14.17
CA VAL A 102 -8.25 4.79 12.86
C VAL A 102 -8.20 6.31 13.00
N LEU A 103 -7.08 6.90 12.62
CA LEU A 103 -6.89 8.34 12.54
C LEU A 103 -6.90 8.76 11.07
N VAL A 104 -8.01 9.36 10.65
CA VAL A 104 -8.15 9.98 9.34
C VAL A 104 -7.59 11.40 9.46
N VAL A 105 -6.42 11.64 8.87
CA VAL A 105 -5.69 12.90 9.06
C VAL A 105 -5.72 13.74 7.80
N GLY A 106 -6.34 14.93 7.89
CA GLY A 106 -6.32 15.93 6.82
C GLY A 106 -4.90 16.48 6.63
N PHE A 107 -4.34 16.32 5.42
CA PHE A 107 -3.00 16.84 5.11
C PHE A 107 -3.02 18.24 4.48
N ASN A 108 -4.19 18.82 4.21
CA ASN A 108 -4.32 20.19 3.74
C ASN A 108 -4.50 21.13 4.94
N PRO A 109 -3.54 22.05 5.24
CA PRO A 109 -3.56 22.87 6.44
C PRO A 109 -4.68 23.93 6.48
N VAL A 110 -5.35 24.18 5.35
CA VAL A 110 -6.47 25.13 5.30
C VAL A 110 -7.82 24.48 5.62
N GLU A 111 -7.85 23.16 5.85
CA GLU A 111 -9.06 22.45 6.23
C GLU A 111 -9.39 22.64 7.72
N THR A 112 -10.67 22.64 8.01
CA THR A 112 -11.21 22.95 9.32
C THR A 112 -11.87 21.73 9.97
N PRO A 113 -12.13 21.75 11.29
CA PRO A 113 -12.93 20.71 11.93
C PRO A 113 -14.32 20.52 11.30
N ALA A 114 -14.88 21.56 10.70
CA ALA A 114 -16.16 21.47 10.00
C ALA A 114 -16.05 20.65 8.71
N ASP A 115 -14.93 20.77 7.96
CA ASP A 115 -14.66 19.93 6.80
C ASP A 115 -14.49 18.46 7.21
N ALA A 116 -13.74 18.21 8.27
CA ALA A 116 -13.55 16.87 8.85
C ALA A 116 -14.90 16.26 9.29
N ARG A 117 -15.77 17.05 9.97
CA ARG A 117 -17.11 16.61 10.40
C ARG A 117 -17.99 16.23 9.21
N LYS A 118 -18.01 17.05 8.16
CA LYS A 118 -18.81 16.77 6.96
C LYS A 118 -18.45 15.41 6.33
N VAL A 119 -17.17 15.10 6.29
CA VAL A 119 -16.69 13.79 5.78
C VAL A 119 -17.02 12.67 6.76
N MET A 120 -16.81 12.90 8.06
CA MET A 120 -17.20 11.95 9.12
C MET A 120 -18.67 11.56 9.02
N ASP A 121 -19.58 12.54 8.91
CA ASP A 121 -21.03 12.28 8.83
C ASP A 121 -21.40 11.45 7.61
N LYS A 122 -20.74 11.69 6.46
CA LYS A 122 -20.93 10.94 5.23
C LYS A 122 -20.48 9.48 5.38
N PHE A 123 -19.34 9.23 6.01
CA PHE A 123 -18.73 7.90 6.04
C PHE A 123 -19.15 7.06 7.26
N ASN A 124 -19.33 7.64 8.43
CA ASN A 124 -19.75 6.90 9.63
C ASN A 124 -21.10 6.17 9.47
N SER A 125 -21.97 6.66 8.59
CA SER A 125 -23.22 5.98 8.26
C SER A 125 -23.03 4.62 7.55
N ARG A 126 -21.85 4.38 7.01
CA ARG A 126 -21.48 3.15 6.27
C ARG A 126 -20.91 2.05 7.17
N LEU A 127 -20.56 2.36 8.43
CA LEU A 127 -20.11 1.37 9.38
C LEU A 127 -21.30 0.46 9.78
N GLN A 128 -21.09 -0.85 9.65
CA GLN A 128 -22.08 -1.89 9.86
C GLN A 128 -21.49 -3.01 10.72
N GLY A 129 -22.37 -3.70 11.48
CA GLY A 129 -21.95 -4.83 12.28
C GLY A 129 -21.48 -4.47 13.69
N GLU A 130 -21.26 -5.52 14.49
CA GLU A 130 -20.90 -5.41 15.90
C GLU A 130 -19.48 -4.90 16.11
N ALA A 131 -18.54 -5.30 15.22
CA ALA A 131 -17.14 -4.91 15.30
C ALA A 131 -16.92 -3.40 15.14
N THR A 132 -17.84 -2.70 14.48
CA THR A 132 -17.81 -1.26 14.22
C THR A 132 -18.90 -0.48 14.96
N SER A 133 -19.53 -1.09 15.99
CA SER A 133 -20.59 -0.47 16.78
C SER A 133 -20.11 0.79 17.52
N ASP A 134 -18.87 0.80 18.00
CA ASP A 134 -18.24 1.99 18.58
C ASP A 134 -17.53 2.82 17.49
N ARG A 135 -18.27 3.71 16.87
CA ARG A 135 -17.79 4.63 15.83
C ARG A 135 -16.77 5.65 16.34
N SER A 136 -16.62 5.78 17.65
CA SER A 136 -15.63 6.67 18.27
C SER A 136 -14.18 6.24 17.97
N GLY A 137 -13.98 5.01 17.52
CA GLY A 137 -12.70 4.48 17.09
C GLY A 137 -12.18 5.03 15.74
N VAL A 138 -12.99 5.81 15.00
CA VAL A 138 -12.52 6.57 13.83
C VAL A 138 -12.49 8.04 14.19
N LYS A 139 -11.31 8.65 14.17
CA LYS A 139 -11.10 10.07 14.43
C LYS A 139 -10.75 10.81 13.14
N TYR A 140 -11.40 11.94 12.91
CA TYR A 140 -11.14 12.81 11.77
C TYR A 140 -10.42 14.05 12.26
N LEU A 141 -9.17 14.23 11.84
CA LEU A 141 -8.25 15.18 12.43
C LEU A 141 -7.78 16.22 11.41
N VAL A 142 -7.67 17.46 11.85
CA VAL A 142 -7.00 18.55 11.14
C VAL A 142 -5.86 19.08 12.02
N GLY A 143 -4.84 19.70 11.42
CA GLY A 143 -3.66 20.16 12.15
C GLY A 143 -3.12 21.47 11.61
N SER A 144 -2.14 22.02 12.31
CA SER A 144 -1.32 23.11 11.78
C SER A 144 -0.42 22.61 10.66
N GLU A 145 0.02 23.50 9.78
CA GLU A 145 0.93 23.18 8.67
C GLU A 145 2.18 22.44 9.14
N ASP A 146 2.81 22.91 10.22
CA ASP A 146 4.02 22.28 10.79
C ASP A 146 3.75 20.86 11.28
N ASN A 147 2.65 20.65 12.01
CA ASN A 147 2.32 19.31 12.53
C ASN A 147 1.94 18.35 11.42
N ILE A 148 1.22 18.82 10.40
CA ILE A 148 0.88 18.04 9.20
C ILE A 148 2.16 17.67 8.44
N ALA A 149 2.99 18.64 8.10
CA ALA A 149 4.21 18.41 7.34
C ALA A 149 5.16 17.43 8.04
N ALA A 150 5.32 17.58 9.36
CA ALA A 150 6.13 16.69 10.16
C ALA A 150 5.57 15.25 10.19
N LEU A 151 4.25 15.09 10.45
CA LEU A 151 3.62 13.77 10.45
C LEU A 151 3.72 13.11 9.07
N MET A 152 3.40 13.81 7.98
CA MET A 152 3.47 13.28 6.62
C MET A 152 4.89 12.86 6.25
N SER A 153 5.91 13.64 6.67
CA SER A 153 7.31 13.28 6.50
C SER A 153 7.69 12.01 7.27
N GLU A 154 7.28 11.90 8.54
CA GLU A 154 7.58 10.73 9.39
C GLU A 154 6.93 9.44 8.86
N ILE A 155 5.70 9.52 8.33
CA ILE A 155 5.02 8.37 7.74
C ILE A 155 5.39 8.14 6.26
N GLY A 156 6.35 8.89 5.71
CA GLY A 156 6.81 8.73 4.32
C GLY A 156 5.75 9.07 3.27
N PHE A 157 4.73 9.86 3.62
CA PHE A 157 3.68 10.27 2.70
C PHE A 157 4.06 11.58 2.00
N GLN A 158 4.39 11.49 0.71
CA GLN A 158 4.76 12.65 -0.09
C GLN A 158 3.64 13.07 -1.03
N TYR A 159 3.33 14.35 -1.02
CA TYR A 159 2.32 14.99 -1.84
C TYR A 159 2.79 16.37 -2.31
N ILE A 160 2.27 16.85 -3.41
CA ILE A 160 2.55 18.19 -3.93
C ILE A 160 1.25 18.91 -4.27
N LYS A 161 1.27 20.22 -4.17
CA LYS A 161 0.17 21.04 -4.63
C LYS A 161 0.16 21.05 -6.17
N ASP A 162 -1.02 20.82 -6.75
CA ASP A 162 -1.27 20.77 -8.18
C ASP A 162 -2.47 21.70 -8.51
N GLY A 163 -2.18 22.97 -8.81
CA GLY A 163 -3.20 23.99 -8.94
C GLY A 163 -3.94 24.25 -7.63
N ASP A 164 -5.25 24.05 -7.64
CA ASP A 164 -6.12 24.15 -6.46
C ASP A 164 -6.28 22.80 -5.72
N ASP A 165 -5.67 21.75 -6.22
CA ASP A 165 -5.77 20.38 -5.72
C ASP A 165 -4.38 19.88 -5.26
N PHE A 166 -4.29 18.58 -4.93
CA PHE A 166 -3.05 17.92 -4.55
C PHE A 166 -2.85 16.64 -5.36
N ALA A 167 -1.64 16.43 -5.86
CA ALA A 167 -1.19 15.14 -6.34
C ALA A 167 -0.64 14.34 -5.17
N HIS A 168 -1.22 13.18 -4.89
CA HIS A 168 -0.87 12.30 -3.77
C HIS A 168 -1.20 10.84 -4.08
N SER A 169 -0.57 9.92 -3.35
CA SER A 169 -0.91 8.49 -3.36
C SER A 169 -1.99 8.19 -2.32
N ALA A 170 -2.54 6.97 -2.38
CA ALA A 170 -3.48 6.46 -1.38
C ALA A 170 -2.81 5.34 -0.59
N ALA A 171 -2.86 5.40 0.73
CA ALA A 171 -2.36 4.34 1.60
C ALA A 171 -2.94 4.41 3.01
N LEU A 172 -2.89 3.28 3.71
CA LEU A 172 -3.03 3.17 5.15
C LEU A 172 -1.67 2.79 5.75
N MET A 173 -1.34 3.39 6.89
CA MET A 173 -0.15 3.07 7.68
C MET A 173 -0.58 2.50 9.02
N ILE A 174 -0.03 1.35 9.41
CA ILE A 174 -0.27 0.76 10.71
C ILE A 174 0.91 1.08 11.61
N LEU A 175 0.63 1.67 12.77
CA LEU A 175 1.62 1.94 13.81
C LEU A 175 1.44 0.96 14.97
N THR A 176 2.55 0.59 15.59
CA THR A 176 2.56 -0.09 16.89
C THR A 176 2.02 0.82 18.00
N PRO A 177 1.67 0.29 19.17
CA PRO A 177 1.32 1.10 20.35
C PRO A 177 2.40 2.11 20.75
N SER A 178 3.68 1.82 20.48
CA SER A 178 4.81 2.74 20.72
C SER A 178 4.92 3.87 19.69
N GLY A 179 4.18 3.77 18.56
CA GLY A 179 4.19 4.72 17.46
C GLY A 179 5.19 4.37 16.35
N GLU A 180 5.75 3.17 16.33
CA GLU A 180 6.63 2.73 15.25
C GLU A 180 5.80 2.27 14.05
N ILE A 181 6.22 2.63 12.85
CA ILE A 181 5.53 2.22 11.63
C ILE A 181 5.74 0.72 11.41
N SER A 182 4.66 -0.05 11.53
CA SER A 182 4.67 -1.50 11.40
C SER A 182 4.45 -1.96 9.97
N GLN A 183 3.47 -1.39 9.26
CA GLN A 183 3.11 -1.83 7.91
C GLN A 183 2.45 -0.72 7.08
N TYR A 184 2.56 -0.86 5.75
CA TYR A 184 1.92 -0.01 4.76
C TYR A 184 0.99 -0.83 3.88
N PHE A 185 -0.19 -0.28 3.62
CA PHE A 185 -1.14 -0.80 2.63
C PHE A 185 -1.39 0.29 1.60
N THR A 186 -0.90 0.12 0.38
CA THR A 186 -1.03 1.10 -0.70
C THR A 186 -2.25 0.80 -1.58
N GLY A 187 -2.85 1.86 -2.13
CA GLY A 187 -4.05 1.77 -2.97
C GLY A 187 -5.33 2.06 -2.20
N ILE A 188 -6.44 1.54 -2.69
CA ILE A 188 -7.79 1.81 -2.18
C ILE A 188 -8.55 0.52 -1.82
N ASP A 189 -7.96 -0.63 -2.07
CA ASP A 189 -8.50 -1.95 -1.75
C ASP A 189 -7.57 -2.64 -0.75
N PHE A 190 -8.11 -3.03 0.38
CA PHE A 190 -7.35 -3.52 1.53
C PHE A 190 -7.84 -4.91 1.93
N PRO A 191 -7.05 -5.98 1.65
CA PRO A 191 -7.42 -7.34 2.04
C PRO A 191 -7.57 -7.45 3.56
N ALA A 192 -8.79 -7.74 4.04
CA ALA A 192 -9.11 -7.73 5.48
C ALA A 192 -8.26 -8.73 6.29
N TRP A 193 -7.89 -9.86 5.68
CA TRP A 193 -7.01 -10.84 6.32
C TRP A 193 -5.61 -10.30 6.59
N ASP A 194 -5.01 -9.62 5.60
CA ASP A 194 -3.65 -9.09 5.71
C ASP A 194 -3.58 -7.94 6.71
N VAL A 195 -4.57 -7.03 6.65
CA VAL A 195 -4.69 -5.93 7.61
C VAL A 195 -4.93 -6.44 9.02
N ARG A 196 -5.80 -7.46 9.18
CA ARG A 196 -6.03 -8.10 10.48
C ARG A 196 -4.74 -8.69 11.07
N LEU A 197 -3.98 -9.43 10.26
CA LEU A 197 -2.71 -10.01 10.70
C LEU A 197 -1.73 -8.92 11.11
N SER A 198 -1.57 -7.88 10.29
CA SER A 198 -0.68 -6.75 10.58
C SER A 198 -1.08 -5.98 11.85
N LEU A 199 -2.38 -5.82 12.12
CA LEU A 199 -2.86 -5.22 13.37
C LEU A 199 -2.50 -6.07 14.60
N ILE A 200 -2.63 -7.41 14.48
CA ILE A 200 -2.26 -8.33 15.57
C ILE A 200 -0.74 -8.28 15.81
N GLU A 201 0.08 -8.26 14.76
CA GLU A 201 1.54 -8.16 14.86
C GLU A 201 1.95 -6.81 15.45
N ALA A 202 1.38 -5.71 14.94
CA ALA A 202 1.63 -4.37 15.45
C ALA A 202 1.26 -4.24 16.95
N SER A 203 0.16 -4.87 17.39
CA SER A 203 -0.25 -4.86 18.80
C SER A 203 0.78 -5.48 19.75
N ARG A 204 1.65 -6.34 19.22
CA ARG A 204 2.77 -6.97 19.93
C ARG A 204 4.09 -6.22 19.76
N GLY A 205 4.06 -5.07 19.10
CA GLY A 205 5.24 -4.26 18.78
C GLY A 205 6.08 -4.77 17.61
N ALA A 206 5.55 -5.68 16.78
CA ALA A 206 6.27 -6.16 15.61
C ALA A 206 6.28 -5.09 14.49
N VAL A 207 7.42 -4.98 13.81
CA VAL A 207 7.66 -4.09 12.67
C VAL A 207 7.93 -4.94 11.44
N GLY A 208 7.09 -4.79 10.41
CA GLY A 208 7.12 -5.66 9.23
C GLY A 208 6.72 -7.10 9.54
N THR A 209 6.36 -7.86 8.52
CA THR A 209 6.15 -9.30 8.69
C THR A 209 7.45 -10.06 8.47
N ALA A 210 7.62 -11.25 9.09
CA ALA A 210 8.77 -12.13 8.82
C ALA A 210 8.86 -12.50 7.33
N ILE A 211 7.71 -12.55 6.65
CA ILE A 211 7.61 -12.78 5.20
C ILE A 211 8.09 -11.54 4.43
N ASP A 212 7.77 -10.33 4.88
CA ASP A 212 8.27 -9.10 4.26
C ASP A 212 9.78 -9.01 4.30
N HIS A 213 10.41 -9.37 5.43
CA HIS A 213 11.86 -9.43 5.54
C HIS A 213 12.48 -10.45 4.56
N LEU A 214 11.84 -11.61 4.37
CA LEU A 214 12.31 -12.61 3.42
C LEU A 214 12.06 -12.16 1.97
N LEU A 215 10.87 -11.62 1.68
CA LEU A 215 10.52 -11.13 0.33
C LEU A 215 11.31 -9.89 -0.04
N LEU A 216 11.53 -8.93 0.86
CA LEU A 216 12.38 -7.76 0.63
C LEU A 216 13.85 -8.14 0.39
N TYR A 217 14.32 -9.24 1.01
CA TYR A 217 15.64 -9.78 0.70
C TYR A 217 15.71 -10.41 -0.70
N CYS A 218 14.64 -11.11 -1.11
CA CYS A 218 14.55 -11.77 -2.41
C CYS A 218 14.04 -10.87 -3.54
N PHE A 219 13.16 -9.91 -3.22
CA PHE A 219 12.46 -9.05 -4.18
C PHE A 219 12.69 -7.55 -3.85
N ARG A 220 13.91 -7.07 -3.94
CA ARG A 220 14.14 -5.64 -4.07
C ARG A 220 13.61 -5.18 -5.44
N PHE A 221 12.33 -4.87 -5.49
CA PHE A 221 11.76 -4.11 -6.59
C PHE A 221 12.24 -2.67 -6.44
N ASP A 222 12.96 -2.16 -7.42
CA ASP A 222 13.30 -0.73 -7.50
C ASP A 222 12.14 -0.02 -8.20
N PRO A 223 11.27 0.69 -7.48
CA PRO A 223 10.12 1.37 -8.08
C PRO A 223 10.52 2.52 -9.00
N LEU A 224 11.77 3.02 -8.88
CA LEU A 224 12.29 4.12 -9.70
C LEU A 224 12.76 3.65 -11.07
N GLN A 225 13.07 2.36 -11.26
CA GLN A 225 13.56 1.82 -12.52
C GLN A 225 12.63 0.81 -13.19
N GLY A 226 11.54 0.39 -12.54
CA GLY A 226 10.61 -0.60 -13.09
C GLY A 226 11.25 -1.95 -13.43
N ARG A 227 12.41 -2.29 -12.84
CA ARG A 227 13.20 -3.48 -13.17
C ARG A 227 13.40 -4.36 -11.94
N TYR A 228 13.26 -5.66 -12.16
CA TYR A 228 13.68 -6.65 -11.16
C TYR A 228 15.21 -6.57 -10.98
N THR A 229 15.64 -6.55 -9.73
CA THR A 229 17.07 -6.48 -9.38
C THR A 229 17.84 -7.65 -9.99
N TRP A 230 19.12 -7.41 -10.29
CA TRP A 230 20.09 -8.38 -10.77
C TRP A 230 20.07 -9.72 -10.03
N ALA A 231 19.66 -9.73 -8.76
CA ALA A 231 19.56 -10.94 -7.95
C ALA A 231 18.49 -11.91 -8.48
N VAL A 232 17.30 -11.43 -8.87
CA VAL A 232 16.23 -12.28 -9.43
C VAL A 232 16.61 -12.82 -10.79
N VAL A 233 17.18 -11.96 -11.64
CA VAL A 233 17.66 -12.36 -12.97
C VAL A 233 18.82 -13.37 -12.83
N GLY A 234 19.71 -13.16 -11.84
CA GLY A 234 20.79 -14.09 -11.51
C GLY A 234 20.26 -15.46 -11.07
N LEU A 235 19.30 -15.49 -10.15
CA LEU A 235 18.68 -16.72 -9.64
C LEU A 235 17.97 -17.50 -10.75
N LEU A 236 17.22 -16.79 -11.62
CA LEU A 236 16.56 -17.41 -12.77
C LEU A 236 17.56 -17.99 -13.78
N ARG A 237 18.68 -17.29 -14.03
CA ARG A 237 19.75 -17.82 -14.90
C ARG A 237 20.40 -19.06 -14.32
N VAL A 238 20.75 -19.05 -13.04
CA VAL A 238 21.37 -20.21 -12.37
C VAL A 238 20.40 -21.39 -12.34
N GLY A 239 19.13 -21.16 -11.98
CA GLY A 239 18.08 -22.18 -12.00
C GLY A 239 17.87 -22.76 -13.40
N GLY A 240 17.83 -21.93 -14.43
CA GLY A 240 17.71 -22.35 -15.83
C GLY A 240 18.89 -23.21 -16.28
N VAL A 241 20.11 -22.79 -15.96
CA VAL A 241 21.32 -23.59 -16.29
C VAL A 241 21.31 -24.95 -15.59
N LEU A 242 20.98 -24.98 -14.31
CA LEU A 242 20.91 -26.25 -13.55
C LEU A 242 19.84 -27.19 -14.12
N THR A 243 18.69 -26.65 -14.52
CA THR A 243 17.63 -27.45 -15.16
C THR A 243 18.09 -28.03 -16.49
N LEU A 244 18.76 -27.23 -17.33
CA LEU A 244 19.29 -27.70 -18.62
C LEU A 244 20.37 -28.77 -18.44
N LEU A 245 21.28 -28.59 -17.48
CA LEU A 245 22.31 -29.58 -17.16
C LEU A 245 21.70 -30.88 -16.62
N GLY A 246 20.67 -30.78 -15.78
CA GLY A 246 19.93 -31.97 -15.28
C GLY A 246 19.23 -32.72 -16.42
N LEU A 247 18.55 -32.01 -17.33
CA LEU A 247 17.93 -32.62 -18.51
C LEU A 247 18.99 -33.29 -19.43
N ALA A 248 20.09 -32.60 -19.69
CA ALA A 248 21.17 -33.17 -20.50
C ALA A 248 21.78 -34.43 -19.86
N ALA A 249 21.98 -34.45 -18.56
CA ALA A 249 22.45 -35.63 -17.82
C ALA A 249 21.46 -36.81 -17.94
N VAL A 250 20.17 -36.54 -17.74
CA VAL A 250 19.10 -37.56 -17.88
C VAL A 250 19.11 -38.16 -19.30
N ILE A 251 19.12 -37.31 -20.34
CA ILE A 251 19.15 -37.75 -21.73
C ILE A 251 20.42 -38.58 -22.00
N PHE A 252 21.57 -38.12 -21.52
CA PHE A 252 22.84 -38.83 -21.70
C PHE A 252 22.86 -40.20 -21.03
N PHE A 253 22.41 -40.28 -19.77
CA PHE A 253 22.36 -41.56 -19.02
C PHE A 253 21.36 -42.53 -19.63
N PHE A 254 20.17 -42.09 -19.99
CA PHE A 254 19.16 -42.96 -20.63
C PHE A 254 19.53 -43.33 -22.06
N GLY A 255 20.15 -42.43 -22.81
CA GLY A 255 20.66 -42.71 -24.16
C GLY A 255 21.81 -43.74 -24.13
N ARG A 256 22.66 -43.66 -23.12
CA ARG A 256 23.77 -44.64 -22.95
C ARG A 256 23.26 -46.02 -22.53
N LYS A 257 22.25 -46.09 -21.65
CA LYS A 257 21.62 -47.35 -21.23
C LYS A 257 20.94 -48.06 -22.39
N ARG A 258 20.22 -47.34 -23.28
CA ARG A 258 19.61 -47.91 -24.49
C ARG A 258 20.61 -48.47 -25.49
N ARG A 259 21.82 -47.91 -25.58
CA ARG A 259 22.89 -48.47 -26.43
C ARG A 259 23.51 -49.74 -25.87
N SER A 260 23.63 -49.82 -24.55
CA SER A 260 24.15 -51.01 -23.88
C SER A 260 23.22 -52.24 -24.00
N ASP A 261 21.90 -52.02 -23.92
CA ASP A 261 20.89 -53.06 -24.00
C ASP A 261 20.64 -53.57 -25.45
N GLY A 262 21.02 -52.76 -26.45
CA GLY A 262 20.94 -53.13 -27.87
C GLY A 262 22.10 -53.96 -28.41
N GLU A 263 23.26 -53.96 -27.71
CA GLU A 263 24.49 -54.68 -28.12
C GLU A 263 24.57 -56.10 -27.56
N THR A 264 23.68 -56.43 -26.60
CA THR A 264 23.55 -57.77 -26.01
C THR A 264 22.49 -58.64 -26.68
N ALA A 265 21.79 -58.12 -27.72
CA ALA A 265 20.71 -58.83 -28.42
C ALA A 265 21.02 -59.12 -29.90
N ALA A 266 22.31 -59.08 -30.32
CA ALA A 266 22.75 -59.44 -31.70
C ALA A 266 23.64 -60.70 -31.70
#